data_302dabec9cd6e473df90639f0951e919
#
_entry.id   302dabec9cd6e473df90639f0951e919
#
_cell.length_a   1.000
_cell.length_b   1.000
_cell.length_c   1.000
_cell.angle_alpha   90.00
_cell.angle_beta   90.00
_cell.angle_gamma   90.00
#
_symmetry.space_group_name_H-M   'P 1'
#
loop_
_entity.id
_entity.type
_entity.pdbx_description
1 polymer ?
#
loop_
_entity_poly.entity_id
_entity_poly.type
_entity_poly.pdbx_seq_one_letter_code
_entity_poly.pdbx_strand_id
1 'polypeptide(L)'
;MLIMMLPCSCIIPIVYYEGTRKWTADFHFKDRIEYSEEMEKYIPDFTYEVVSLNKYTNEELSKNQDEMSLVMLINKIQTEKDLENFRNMPEDLVNSIYGNAPKEIKDIFVKIIWSLLMKLNVPNEEAEEIVEQMRGGQAMGFLFENMDKMDIQAERRNTQREKERADKAEAEKQQTVEKNLALEKENQQLRAEIEKLKLEQSNRK
;
A
#
# COMPACT_ATOMS: atom_id res chain seq x y z
N MET A 1 41.55 -16.70 15.79
CA MET A 1 40.06 -16.75 15.88
C MET A 1 39.52 -16.59 14.46
N LEU A 2 39.15 -17.71 13.82
CA LEU A 2 38.63 -17.69 12.45
C LEU A 2 37.16 -17.24 12.54
N ILE A 3 36.87 -16.00 12.11
CA ILE A 3 35.50 -15.55 11.94
C ILE A 3 34.98 -16.25 10.68
N MET A 4 34.21 -17.33 10.86
CA MET A 4 33.43 -17.89 9.77
C MET A 4 32.45 -16.85 9.29
N MET A 5 32.72 -16.21 8.17
CA MET A 5 31.73 -15.41 7.46
C MET A 5 30.67 -16.38 6.90
N LEU A 6 29.51 -16.42 7.52
CA LEU A 6 28.36 -17.09 6.92
C LEU A 6 27.99 -16.33 5.63
N PRO A 7 27.75 -17.05 4.51
CA PRO A 7 27.31 -16.38 3.29
C PRO A 7 25.99 -15.66 3.56
N CYS A 8 25.96 -14.34 3.37
CA CYS A 8 24.73 -13.59 3.39
C CYS A 8 23.86 -13.99 2.20
N SER A 9 22.61 -14.35 2.47
CA SER A 9 21.62 -14.56 1.42
C SER A 9 21.35 -13.21 0.72
N CYS A 10 21.22 -13.25 -0.61
CA CYS A 10 20.81 -12.09 -1.37
C CYS A 10 19.34 -11.75 -1.02
N ILE A 11 19.10 -10.52 -0.62
CA ILE A 11 17.75 -10.00 -0.32
C ILE A 11 17.38 -9.00 -1.42
N ILE A 12 16.28 -9.26 -2.11
CA ILE A 12 15.68 -8.34 -3.08
C ILE A 12 14.46 -7.70 -2.42
N PRO A 13 14.50 -6.42 -2.05
CA PRO A 13 13.32 -5.73 -1.51
C PRO A 13 12.29 -5.54 -2.62
N ILE A 14 11.03 -5.92 -2.37
CA ILE A 14 9.92 -5.75 -3.30
C ILE A 14 8.82 -4.96 -2.60
N VAL A 15 8.35 -3.90 -3.25
CA VAL A 15 7.18 -3.14 -2.83
C VAL A 15 6.00 -3.54 -3.70
N TYR A 16 4.99 -4.12 -3.08
CA TYR A 16 3.70 -4.37 -3.73
C TYR A 16 2.81 -3.14 -3.53
N TYR A 17 2.46 -2.47 -4.64
CA TYR A 17 1.73 -1.20 -4.62
C TYR A 17 0.34 -1.34 -5.22
N GLU A 18 -0.68 -1.15 -4.39
CA GLU A 18 -2.10 -1.23 -4.77
C GLU A 18 -2.71 0.14 -5.07
N GLY A 19 -1.97 1.23 -4.84
CA GLY A 19 -2.47 2.60 -5.03
C GLY A 19 -2.83 2.91 -6.49
N THR A 20 -3.86 3.73 -6.69
CA THR A 20 -4.30 4.17 -8.03
C THR A 20 -3.42 5.26 -8.64
N ARG A 21 -2.65 5.98 -7.81
CA ARG A 21 -1.72 7.02 -8.27
C ARG A 21 -0.42 6.38 -8.79
N LYS A 22 0.29 7.10 -9.64
CA LYS A 22 1.62 6.68 -10.07
C LYS A 22 2.56 6.65 -8.85
N TRP A 23 3.42 5.63 -8.78
CA TRP A 23 4.50 5.59 -7.80
C TRP A 23 5.50 6.72 -8.07
N THR A 24 5.79 7.56 -7.09
CA THR A 24 6.63 8.75 -7.21
C THR A 24 7.84 8.76 -6.26
N ALA A 25 7.93 7.78 -5.35
CA ALA A 25 9.07 7.71 -4.45
C ALA A 25 10.33 7.22 -5.20
N ASP A 26 11.49 7.72 -4.80
CA ASP A 26 12.78 7.34 -5.36
C ASP A 26 13.03 5.85 -5.17
N PHE A 27 13.62 5.20 -6.18
CA PHE A 27 13.90 3.77 -6.15
C PHE A 27 15.17 3.42 -5.35
N HIS A 28 16.06 4.40 -5.13
CA HIS A 28 17.21 4.25 -4.27
C HIS A 28 16.88 4.68 -2.84
N PHE A 29 17.20 3.82 -1.89
CA PHE A 29 16.91 4.11 -0.48
C PHE A 29 17.63 5.37 0.00
N LYS A 30 18.88 5.56 -0.39
CA LYS A 30 19.69 6.71 0.00
C LYS A 30 19.13 8.05 -0.46
N ASP A 31 18.48 8.09 -1.64
CA ASP A 31 17.93 9.32 -2.22
C ASP A 31 16.71 9.85 -1.44
N ARG A 32 16.19 9.04 -0.51
CA ARG A 32 15.07 9.39 0.39
C ARG A 32 15.52 9.93 1.74
N ILE A 33 16.81 9.94 2.00
CA ILE A 33 17.39 10.36 3.28
C ILE A 33 17.93 11.76 3.15
N GLU A 34 17.43 12.67 3.99
CA GLU A 34 17.97 14.02 4.10
C GLU A 34 19.44 13.95 4.58
N TYR A 35 20.31 14.78 4.01
CA TYR A 35 21.78 14.77 4.26
C TYR A 35 22.50 13.49 3.78
N SER A 36 22.00 12.85 2.74
CA SER A 36 22.57 11.60 2.21
C SER A 36 24.04 11.71 1.81
N GLU A 37 24.49 12.86 1.29
CA GLU A 37 25.88 13.08 0.86
C GLU A 37 26.87 13.04 2.04
N GLU A 38 26.52 13.65 3.18
CA GLU A 38 27.38 13.68 4.38
C GLU A 38 27.41 12.34 5.10
N MET A 39 26.30 11.60 5.01
CA MET A 39 26.10 10.34 5.71
C MET A 39 26.25 9.11 4.80
N GLU A 40 26.64 9.29 3.54
CA GLU A 40 26.64 8.24 2.51
C GLU A 40 27.36 6.95 2.97
N LYS A 41 28.49 7.07 3.65
CA LYS A 41 29.25 5.92 4.16
C LYS A 41 28.54 5.09 5.23
N TYR A 42 27.46 5.63 5.83
CA TYR A 42 26.68 4.98 6.89
C TYR A 42 25.32 4.52 6.40
N ILE A 43 24.90 4.94 5.20
CA ILE A 43 23.59 4.62 4.64
C ILE A 43 23.73 3.41 3.72
N PRO A 44 22.99 2.32 3.98
CA PRO A 44 22.95 1.19 3.06
C PRO A 44 22.50 1.62 1.66
N ASP A 45 23.27 1.27 0.64
CA ASP A 45 22.88 1.51 -0.75
C ASP A 45 22.17 0.27 -1.28
N PHE A 46 20.87 0.38 -1.51
CA PHE A 46 20.06 -0.65 -2.16
C PHE A 46 18.91 -0.02 -2.95
N THR A 47 18.53 -0.73 -3.98
CA THR A 47 17.33 -0.45 -4.75
C THR A 47 16.23 -1.45 -4.39
N TYR A 48 14.99 -1.10 -4.66
CA TYR A 48 13.85 -2.00 -4.53
C TYR A 48 13.05 -2.05 -5.82
N GLU A 49 12.38 -3.17 -6.04
CA GLU A 49 11.47 -3.35 -7.16
C GLU A 49 10.05 -2.93 -6.76
N VAL A 50 9.31 -2.32 -7.68
CA VAL A 50 7.91 -1.94 -7.45
C VAL A 50 7.00 -2.73 -8.37
N VAL A 51 6.23 -3.63 -7.76
CA VAL A 51 5.12 -4.33 -8.43
C VAL A 51 3.86 -3.50 -8.25
N SER A 52 3.51 -2.74 -9.28
CA SER A 52 2.30 -1.91 -9.26
C SER A 52 1.12 -2.67 -9.83
N LEU A 53 0.11 -2.94 -9.01
CA LEU A 53 -1.09 -3.70 -9.38
C LEU A 53 -1.82 -3.10 -10.59
N ASN A 54 -1.86 -1.78 -10.69
CA ASN A 54 -2.56 -1.07 -11.77
C ASN A 54 -1.86 -1.12 -13.13
N LYS A 55 -0.64 -1.66 -13.23
CA LYS A 55 0.04 -1.87 -14.51
C LYS A 55 -0.42 -3.13 -15.23
N TYR A 56 -1.06 -4.04 -14.53
CA TYR A 56 -1.53 -5.31 -15.09
C TYR A 56 -3.01 -5.21 -15.42
N THR A 57 -3.42 -5.67 -16.60
CA THR A 57 -4.83 -5.81 -16.96
C THR A 57 -5.43 -7.07 -16.34
N ASN A 58 -6.76 -7.12 -16.22
CA ASN A 58 -7.43 -8.33 -15.73
C ASN A 58 -7.23 -9.51 -16.71
N GLU A 59 -7.20 -9.22 -18.02
CA GLU A 59 -6.94 -10.23 -19.07
C GLU A 59 -5.54 -10.83 -18.98
N GLU A 60 -4.52 -10.00 -18.68
CA GLU A 60 -3.13 -10.48 -18.47
C GLU A 60 -3.06 -11.39 -17.25
N LEU A 61 -3.62 -10.95 -16.13
CA LEU A 61 -3.61 -11.72 -14.89
C LEU A 61 -4.37 -13.05 -15.03
N SER A 62 -5.53 -13.03 -15.70
CA SER A 62 -6.34 -14.25 -15.92
C SER A 62 -5.63 -15.29 -16.80
N LYS A 63 -4.71 -14.88 -17.66
CA LYS A 63 -3.95 -15.80 -18.53
C LYS A 63 -2.83 -16.54 -17.81
N ASN A 64 -2.30 -15.99 -16.75
CA ASN A 64 -1.13 -16.56 -16.06
C ASN A 64 -1.46 -17.86 -15.30
N GLN A 65 -2.69 -18.02 -14.85
CA GLN A 65 -3.18 -19.22 -14.15
C GLN A 65 -2.33 -19.62 -12.92
N ASP A 66 -1.76 -18.65 -12.24
CA ASP A 66 -0.94 -18.82 -11.03
C ASP A 66 -1.57 -18.15 -9.80
N GLU A 67 -1.10 -18.53 -8.63
CA GLU A 67 -1.61 -18.05 -7.34
C GLU A 67 -1.43 -16.54 -7.17
N MET A 68 -0.30 -15.99 -7.62
CA MET A 68 -0.02 -14.55 -7.48
C MET A 68 -0.98 -13.74 -8.35
N SER A 69 -1.22 -14.17 -9.59
CA SER A 69 -2.17 -13.52 -10.49
C SER A 69 -3.61 -13.55 -9.94
N LEU A 70 -4.01 -14.65 -9.31
CA LEU A 70 -5.31 -14.75 -8.64
C LEU A 70 -5.40 -13.78 -7.44
N VAL A 71 -4.36 -13.70 -6.61
CA VAL A 71 -4.27 -12.71 -5.51
C VAL A 71 -4.39 -11.29 -6.06
N MET A 72 -3.68 -10.98 -7.14
CA MET A 72 -3.71 -9.66 -7.76
C MET A 72 -5.10 -9.33 -8.32
N LEU A 73 -5.79 -10.29 -8.92
CA LEU A 73 -7.17 -10.12 -9.40
C LEU A 73 -8.15 -9.82 -8.27
N ILE A 74 -8.04 -10.54 -7.15
CA ILE A 74 -8.86 -10.29 -5.96
C ILE A 74 -8.60 -8.89 -5.40
N ASN A 75 -7.33 -8.48 -5.30
CA ASN A 75 -6.97 -7.16 -4.79
C ASN A 75 -7.38 -6.01 -5.73
N LYS A 76 -7.62 -6.29 -7.00
CA LYS A 76 -8.15 -5.31 -7.96
C LYS A 76 -9.65 -5.08 -7.86
N ILE A 77 -10.39 -5.87 -7.08
CA ILE A 77 -11.84 -5.69 -6.94
C ILE A 77 -12.10 -4.40 -6.16
N GLN A 78 -12.41 -3.33 -6.89
CA GLN A 78 -12.70 -1.99 -6.36
C GLN A 78 -14.03 -1.44 -6.90
N THR A 79 -14.57 -2.04 -7.96
CA THR A 79 -15.80 -1.60 -8.61
C THR A 79 -16.71 -2.80 -8.90
N GLU A 80 -17.99 -2.53 -9.16
CA GLU A 80 -18.94 -3.56 -9.62
C GLU A 80 -18.44 -4.28 -10.88
N LYS A 81 -17.84 -3.55 -11.80
CA LYS A 81 -17.27 -4.11 -13.02
C LYS A 81 -16.11 -5.07 -12.72
N ASP A 82 -15.27 -4.74 -11.75
CA ASP A 82 -14.15 -5.62 -11.35
C ASP A 82 -14.68 -6.90 -10.72
N LEU A 83 -15.72 -6.80 -9.88
CA LEU A 83 -16.36 -7.95 -9.28
C LEU A 83 -17.05 -8.82 -10.34
N GLU A 84 -17.77 -8.22 -11.30
CA GLU A 84 -18.37 -8.91 -12.41
C GLU A 84 -17.32 -9.63 -13.28
N ASN A 85 -16.21 -8.97 -13.58
CA ASN A 85 -15.09 -9.58 -14.28
C ASN A 85 -14.51 -10.78 -13.53
N PHE A 86 -14.36 -10.66 -12.19
CA PHE A 86 -13.89 -11.76 -11.36
C PHE A 86 -14.90 -12.91 -11.32
N ARG A 87 -16.19 -12.62 -11.20
CA ARG A 87 -17.29 -13.60 -11.23
C ARG A 87 -17.37 -14.36 -12.56
N ASN A 88 -17.04 -13.70 -13.67
CA ASN A 88 -17.05 -14.32 -15.01
C ASN A 88 -15.80 -15.18 -15.27
N MET A 89 -14.86 -15.29 -14.33
CA MET A 89 -13.77 -16.26 -14.46
C MET A 89 -14.28 -17.69 -14.37
N PRO A 90 -13.68 -18.62 -15.14
CA PRO A 90 -14.05 -20.02 -15.01
C PRO A 90 -13.82 -20.53 -13.58
N GLU A 91 -14.89 -20.99 -12.95
CA GLU A 91 -14.83 -21.49 -11.56
C GLU A 91 -13.82 -22.63 -11.42
N ASP A 92 -13.77 -23.55 -12.37
CA ASP A 92 -12.81 -24.65 -12.40
C ASP A 92 -11.36 -24.17 -12.39
N LEU A 93 -11.07 -23.04 -13.05
CA LEU A 93 -9.73 -22.45 -13.06
C LEU A 93 -9.35 -21.94 -11.67
N VAL A 94 -10.23 -21.17 -11.06
CA VAL A 94 -10.02 -20.60 -9.72
C VAL A 94 -9.88 -21.71 -8.68
N ASN A 95 -10.75 -22.72 -8.75
CA ASN A 95 -10.71 -23.89 -7.89
C ASN A 95 -9.44 -24.70 -8.07
N SER A 96 -8.96 -24.86 -9.30
CA SER A 96 -7.71 -25.56 -9.61
C SER A 96 -6.50 -24.84 -9.03
N ILE A 97 -6.42 -23.50 -9.19
CA ILE A 97 -5.31 -22.70 -8.63
C ILE A 97 -5.31 -22.83 -7.12
N TYR A 98 -6.45 -22.59 -6.46
CA TYR A 98 -6.56 -22.68 -5.01
C TYR A 98 -6.34 -24.12 -4.51
N GLY A 99 -6.93 -25.11 -5.15
CA GLY A 99 -6.83 -26.53 -4.78
C GLY A 99 -5.40 -27.06 -4.78
N ASN A 100 -4.60 -26.66 -5.76
CA ASN A 100 -3.22 -27.08 -5.93
C ASN A 100 -2.20 -26.22 -5.13
N ALA A 101 -2.62 -25.09 -4.59
CA ALA A 101 -1.74 -24.20 -3.84
C ALA A 101 -1.22 -24.87 -2.55
N PRO A 102 0.04 -24.62 -2.15
CA PRO A 102 0.55 -25.03 -0.84
C PRO A 102 -0.29 -24.47 0.31
N LYS A 103 -0.22 -25.13 1.48
CA LYS A 103 -1.02 -24.73 2.65
C LYS A 103 -0.78 -23.27 3.04
N GLU A 104 0.47 -22.83 3.02
CA GLU A 104 0.87 -21.47 3.37
C GLU A 104 0.22 -20.44 2.43
N ILE A 105 0.11 -20.77 1.15
CA ILE A 105 -0.56 -19.93 0.15
C ILE A 105 -2.07 -19.94 0.34
N LYS A 106 -2.67 -21.10 0.67
CA LYS A 106 -4.10 -21.18 1.03
C LYS A 106 -4.44 -20.31 2.23
N ASP A 107 -3.59 -20.28 3.25
CA ASP A 107 -3.76 -19.42 4.43
C ASP A 107 -3.68 -17.92 4.07
N ILE A 108 -2.87 -17.56 3.06
CA ILE A 108 -2.81 -16.20 2.52
C ILE A 108 -4.10 -15.86 1.77
N PHE A 109 -4.60 -16.75 0.90
CA PHE A 109 -5.88 -16.55 0.21
C PHE A 109 -7.02 -16.31 1.21
N VAL A 110 -7.12 -17.11 2.25
CA VAL A 110 -8.12 -16.96 3.31
C VAL A 110 -8.08 -15.56 3.92
N LYS A 111 -6.89 -15.04 4.22
CA LYS A 111 -6.72 -13.68 4.79
C LYS A 111 -7.11 -12.60 3.78
N ILE A 112 -6.77 -12.77 2.51
CA ILE A 112 -7.11 -11.81 1.46
C ILE A 112 -8.63 -11.77 1.25
N ILE A 113 -9.28 -12.94 1.17
CA ILE A 113 -10.73 -13.03 1.06
C ILE A 113 -11.42 -12.44 2.29
N TRP A 114 -10.95 -12.75 3.50
CA TRP A 114 -11.44 -12.09 4.70
C TRP A 114 -11.38 -10.57 4.60
N SER A 115 -10.22 -10.04 4.18
CA SER A 115 -10.02 -8.61 4.01
C SER A 115 -10.98 -8.01 2.97
N LEU A 116 -11.21 -8.71 1.86
CA LEU A 116 -12.17 -8.32 0.84
C LEU A 116 -13.60 -8.28 1.39
N LEU A 117 -14.03 -9.33 2.10
CA LEU A 117 -15.37 -9.42 2.70
C LEU A 117 -15.61 -8.27 3.69
N MET A 118 -14.61 -7.94 4.50
CA MET A 118 -14.68 -6.78 5.42
C MET A 118 -14.79 -5.45 4.67
N LYS A 119 -14.04 -5.27 3.58
CA LYS A 119 -14.14 -4.08 2.71
C LYS A 119 -15.54 -3.95 2.09
N LEU A 120 -16.17 -5.06 1.78
CA LEU A 120 -17.53 -5.13 1.20
C LEU A 120 -18.64 -5.12 2.26
N ASN A 121 -18.32 -4.84 3.51
CA ASN A 121 -19.24 -4.79 4.64
C ASN A 121 -20.09 -6.07 4.82
N VAL A 122 -19.54 -7.22 4.47
CA VAL A 122 -20.18 -8.51 4.77
C VAL A 122 -20.20 -8.69 6.30
N PRO A 123 -21.34 -9.09 6.90
CA PRO A 123 -21.41 -9.36 8.33
C PRO A 123 -20.37 -10.37 8.78
N ASN A 124 -19.77 -10.18 9.96
CA ASN A 124 -18.68 -11.02 10.45
C ASN A 124 -19.05 -12.51 10.48
N GLU A 125 -20.26 -12.85 10.92
CA GLU A 125 -20.74 -14.23 10.99
C GLU A 125 -20.78 -14.91 9.61
N GLU A 126 -21.26 -14.19 8.57
CA GLU A 126 -21.27 -14.68 7.20
C GLU A 126 -19.86 -14.78 6.62
N ALA A 127 -19.00 -13.81 6.93
CA ALA A 127 -17.61 -13.83 6.48
C ALA A 127 -16.81 -14.98 7.12
N GLU A 128 -17.04 -15.28 8.40
CA GLU A 128 -16.46 -16.44 9.09
C GLU A 128 -16.92 -17.76 8.43
N GLU A 129 -18.20 -17.88 8.10
CA GLU A 129 -18.73 -19.06 7.42
C GLU A 129 -18.08 -19.28 6.05
N ILE A 130 -17.94 -18.22 5.25
CA ILE A 130 -17.28 -18.27 3.94
C ILE A 130 -15.83 -18.75 4.09
N VAL A 131 -15.09 -18.18 5.04
CA VAL A 131 -13.69 -18.49 5.26
C VAL A 131 -13.50 -19.93 5.79
N GLU A 132 -14.36 -20.41 6.70
CA GLU A 132 -14.30 -21.78 7.21
C GLU A 132 -14.61 -22.80 6.12
N GLN A 133 -15.52 -22.52 5.21
CA GLN A 133 -15.80 -23.39 4.06
C GLN A 133 -14.59 -23.46 3.11
N MET A 134 -13.91 -22.33 2.88
CA MET A 134 -12.66 -22.32 2.11
C MET A 134 -11.57 -23.18 2.78
N ARG A 135 -11.40 -23.11 4.09
CA ARG A 135 -10.48 -23.97 4.86
C ARG A 135 -10.82 -25.44 4.76
N GLY A 136 -12.11 -25.76 4.71
CA GLY A 136 -12.62 -27.12 4.55
C GLY A 136 -12.39 -27.72 3.15
N GLY A 137 -11.78 -26.96 2.23
CA GLY A 137 -11.47 -27.42 0.88
C GLY A 137 -12.65 -27.32 -0.11
N GLN A 138 -13.77 -26.75 0.31
CA GLN A 138 -14.81 -26.28 -0.58
C GLN A 138 -14.30 -24.97 -1.19
N ALA A 139 -13.90 -25.06 -2.41
CA ALA A 139 -13.18 -24.04 -3.10
C ALA A 139 -13.99 -22.73 -3.26
N MET A 140 -13.38 -21.77 -3.90
CA MET A 140 -13.87 -20.42 -4.21
C MET A 140 -15.30 -20.33 -4.76
N GLY A 141 -15.95 -21.46 -5.14
CA GLY A 141 -17.34 -21.54 -5.57
C GLY A 141 -18.32 -20.89 -4.61
N PHE A 142 -18.15 -21.13 -3.30
CA PHE A 142 -19.00 -20.52 -2.28
C PHE A 142 -18.85 -18.97 -2.21
N LEU A 143 -17.67 -18.46 -2.53
CA LEU A 143 -17.45 -17.01 -2.66
C LEU A 143 -18.30 -16.45 -3.81
N PHE A 144 -18.32 -17.13 -4.98
CA PHE A 144 -19.10 -16.70 -6.14
C PHE A 144 -20.61 -16.75 -5.86
N GLU A 145 -21.11 -17.76 -5.15
CA GLU A 145 -22.52 -17.88 -4.78
C GLU A 145 -22.98 -16.76 -3.84
N ASN A 146 -22.11 -16.24 -3.00
CA ASN A 146 -22.43 -15.18 -2.02
C ASN A 146 -22.08 -13.77 -2.51
N MET A 147 -21.52 -13.61 -3.69
CA MET A 147 -21.17 -12.29 -4.24
C MET A 147 -22.38 -11.37 -4.40
N ASP A 148 -23.58 -11.89 -4.65
CA ASP A 148 -24.80 -11.09 -4.79
C ASP A 148 -25.23 -10.41 -3.47
N LYS A 149 -24.74 -10.91 -2.33
CA LYS A 149 -25.00 -10.34 -1.00
C LYS A 149 -24.01 -9.24 -0.62
N MET A 150 -22.94 -9.05 -1.39
CA MET A 150 -21.88 -8.11 -1.07
C MET A 150 -22.29 -6.69 -1.43
N ASP A 151 -22.14 -5.75 -0.50
CA ASP A 151 -22.39 -4.32 -0.75
C ASP A 151 -21.16 -3.67 -1.40
N ILE A 152 -21.07 -3.75 -2.71
CA ILE A 152 -19.98 -3.16 -3.49
C ILE A 152 -19.96 -1.64 -3.37
N GLN A 153 -21.12 -1.02 -3.12
CA GLN A 153 -21.18 0.43 -2.90
C GLN A 153 -20.54 0.83 -1.57
N ALA A 154 -20.42 -0.10 -0.61
CA ALA A 154 -19.71 0.15 0.63
C ALA A 154 -18.22 0.44 0.38
N GLU A 155 -17.57 -0.31 -0.51
CA GLU A 155 -16.18 -0.07 -0.88
C GLU A 155 -15.99 1.30 -1.54
N ARG A 156 -16.89 1.70 -2.44
CA ARG A 156 -16.86 3.06 -3.02
C ARG A 156 -16.98 4.13 -1.95
N ARG A 157 -17.89 3.96 -1.00
CA ARG A 157 -18.04 4.89 0.12
C ARG A 157 -16.79 4.93 1.01
N ASN A 158 -16.18 3.79 1.28
CA ASN A 158 -14.97 3.69 2.06
C ASN A 158 -13.79 4.34 1.34
N THR A 159 -13.57 4.00 0.07
CA THR A 159 -12.52 4.60 -0.79
C THR A 159 -12.68 6.11 -0.91
N GLN A 160 -13.93 6.59 -1.08
CA GLN A 160 -14.19 8.02 -1.15
C GLN A 160 -13.85 8.72 0.18
N ARG A 161 -14.25 8.14 1.31
CA ARG A 161 -13.92 8.67 2.65
C ARG A 161 -12.43 8.68 2.94
N GLU A 162 -11.70 7.63 2.53
CA GLU A 162 -10.24 7.58 2.68
C GLU A 162 -9.56 8.64 1.82
N LYS A 163 -10.03 8.83 0.59
CA LYS A 163 -9.53 9.89 -0.29
C LYS A 163 -9.74 11.27 0.32
N GLU A 164 -10.95 11.55 0.81
CA GLU A 164 -11.27 12.83 1.47
C GLU A 164 -10.41 13.08 2.72
N ARG A 165 -10.15 12.02 3.50
CA ARG A 165 -9.23 12.10 4.66
C ARG A 165 -7.80 12.37 4.24
N ALA A 166 -7.31 11.69 3.19
CA ALA A 166 -5.97 11.89 2.66
C ALA A 166 -5.78 13.31 2.10
N ASP A 167 -6.74 13.78 1.31
CA ASP A 167 -6.72 15.13 0.73
C ASP A 167 -6.77 16.21 1.83
N LYS A 168 -7.55 15.99 2.90
CA LYS A 168 -7.59 16.87 4.06
C LYS A 168 -6.28 16.90 4.82
N ALA A 169 -5.67 15.73 5.08
CA ALA A 169 -4.39 15.64 5.76
C ALA A 169 -3.26 16.30 4.95
N GLU A 170 -3.29 16.18 3.62
CA GLU A 170 -2.33 16.84 2.74
C GLU A 170 -2.49 18.37 2.76
N ALA A 171 -3.74 18.87 2.74
CA ALA A 171 -4.03 20.28 2.87
C ALA A 171 -3.60 20.87 4.23
N GLU A 172 -3.84 20.16 5.33
CA GLU A 172 -3.39 20.55 6.66
C GLU A 172 -1.84 20.59 6.77
N LYS A 173 -1.18 19.62 6.13
CA LYS A 173 0.29 19.59 6.05
C LYS A 173 0.84 20.78 5.28
N GLN A 174 0.24 21.11 4.13
CA GLN A 174 0.64 22.28 3.34
C GLN A 174 0.46 23.58 4.12
N GLN A 175 -0.68 23.77 4.80
CA GLN A 175 -0.89 24.93 5.67
C GLN A 175 0.13 25.03 6.80
N THR A 176 0.53 23.91 7.36
CA THR A 176 1.55 23.88 8.42
C THR A 176 2.91 24.28 7.88
N VAL A 177 3.29 23.82 6.70
CA VAL A 177 4.53 24.21 6.01
C VAL A 177 4.53 25.71 5.71
N GLU A 178 3.43 26.27 5.19
CA GLU A 178 3.30 27.69 4.90
C GLU A 178 3.43 28.55 6.18
N LYS A 179 2.78 28.13 7.28
CA LYS A 179 2.91 28.80 8.58
C LYS A 179 4.33 28.77 9.11
N ASN A 180 5.01 27.61 9.02
CA ASN A 180 6.39 27.49 9.45
C ASN A 180 7.32 28.40 8.64
N LEU A 181 7.12 28.46 7.33
CA LEU A 181 7.91 29.36 6.45
C LEU A 181 7.67 30.84 6.79
N ALA A 182 6.42 31.21 7.12
CA ALA A 182 6.09 32.57 7.54
C ALA A 182 6.78 32.91 8.89
N LEU A 183 6.72 32.00 9.85
CA LEU A 183 7.39 32.15 11.16
C LEU A 183 8.92 32.23 11.04
N GLU A 184 9.52 31.46 10.13
CA GLU A 184 10.96 31.56 9.88
C GLU A 184 11.35 32.93 9.32
N LYS A 185 10.58 33.47 8.38
CA LYS A 185 10.81 34.83 7.86
C LYS A 185 10.69 35.90 8.95
N GLU A 186 9.65 35.80 9.77
CA GLU A 186 9.46 36.71 10.91
C GLU A 186 10.64 36.62 11.91
N ASN A 187 11.05 35.42 12.24
CA ASN A 187 12.22 35.18 13.11
C ASN A 187 13.52 35.78 12.55
N GLN A 188 13.73 35.66 11.23
CA GLN A 188 14.88 36.29 10.55
C GLN A 188 14.83 37.80 10.63
N GLN A 189 13.65 38.41 10.43
CA GLN A 189 13.46 39.86 10.56
C GLN A 189 13.72 40.35 11.98
N LEU A 190 13.15 39.67 12.97
CA LEU A 190 13.36 39.99 14.39
C LEU A 190 14.84 39.87 14.81
N ARG A 191 15.55 38.87 14.35
CA ARG A 191 17.00 38.72 14.60
C ARG A 191 17.80 39.87 13.98
N ALA A 192 17.48 40.28 12.75
CA ALA A 192 18.15 41.43 12.12
C ALA A 192 17.87 42.76 12.87
N GLU A 193 16.66 42.94 13.39
CA GLU A 193 16.28 44.11 14.18
C GLU A 193 17.01 44.13 15.53
N ILE A 194 17.09 42.99 16.22
CA ILE A 194 17.86 42.86 17.46
C ILE A 194 19.34 43.19 17.24
N GLU A 195 19.91 42.77 16.12
CA GLU A 195 21.30 43.04 15.79
C GLU A 195 21.54 44.53 15.52
N LYS A 196 20.65 45.22 14.84
CA LYS A 196 20.67 46.66 14.65
C LYS A 196 20.60 47.41 15.99
N LEU A 197 19.66 47.03 16.83
CA LEU A 197 19.51 47.68 18.16
C LEU A 197 20.75 47.48 19.04
N LYS A 198 21.40 46.32 19.00
CA LYS A 198 22.67 46.07 19.73
C LYS A 198 23.80 46.95 19.19
N LEU A 199 23.92 47.13 17.89
CA LEU A 199 24.92 48.03 17.29
C LEU A 199 24.66 49.47 17.67
N GLU A 200 23.44 49.97 17.68
CA GLU A 200 23.06 51.30 18.08
C GLU A 200 23.38 51.57 19.58
N GLN A 201 23.15 50.59 20.47
CA GLN A 201 23.50 50.68 21.86
C GLN A 201 25.04 50.70 22.10
N SER A 202 25.78 49.98 21.31
CA SER A 202 27.24 49.93 21.37
C SER A 202 27.86 51.26 20.92
N ASN A 203 27.27 51.96 19.95
CA ASN A 203 27.74 53.24 19.43
C ASN A 203 27.36 54.45 20.29
N ARG A 204 26.50 54.26 21.32
CA ARG A 204 26.12 55.33 22.30
C ARG A 204 26.94 55.33 23.57
N LYS A 205 27.88 54.40 23.72
CA LYS A 205 28.86 54.36 24.82
C LYS A 205 30.22 54.86 24.37
#